data_3c8e5b1f43b72ed3c8c424cc03a487b4
#
_entry.id   3c8e5b1f43b72ed3c8c424cc03a487b4
#
_cell.length_a   1.000
_cell.length_b   1.000
_cell.length_c   1.000
_cell.angle_alpha   90.00
_cell.angle_beta   90.00
_cell.angle_gamma   90.00
#
_symmetry.space_group_name_H-M   'P 1'
#
loop_
_entity.id
_entity.type
_entity.pdbx_description
1 polymer ?
#
loop_
_entity_poly.entity_id
_entity_poly.type
_entity_poly.pdbx_seq_one_letter_code
_entity_poly.pdbx_strand_id
1 'polypeptide(L)'
;MKFTAHTIGRHTIEVWVPPTLSPTTPILVMHDGKNVFNPATSTVGVTWGVAEAVERVIAPAHPELQPLIVAVWVPDERRRFQELAPQAVMERYPQIWDEIGGPTVSWAINDHTLRGDEYQEVLATKVLPWARETFGITASRERTAVCGSSMGALASLYALARYPETWGSALALSTHLPLGDGLMGAGLADLLPPPGRHRIWMDYGDQTLDAAYAPYQARFDADLAARGWKFGTDVLTTPFPGHDHSERAWSARIHLVLQWWLNGLG
;
A
#
# COMPACT_ATOMS: atom_id res chain seq x y z
N MET A 1 2.70 21.89 8.10
CA MET A 1 3.48 20.70 7.71
C MET A 1 4.33 21.04 6.51
N LYS A 2 5.60 20.63 6.46
CA LYS A 2 6.48 20.85 5.29
C LYS A 2 6.76 19.53 4.63
N PHE A 3 6.49 19.43 3.34
CA PHE A 3 6.91 18.33 2.47
C PHE A 3 7.61 18.90 1.23
N THR A 4 8.46 18.11 0.61
CA THR A 4 9.19 18.47 -0.60
C THR A 4 8.73 17.63 -1.76
N ALA A 5 8.66 18.22 -2.95
CA ALA A 5 8.29 17.51 -4.16
C ALA A 5 9.50 17.32 -5.07
N HIS A 6 9.65 16.11 -5.62
CA HIS A 6 10.71 15.68 -6.51
C HIS A 6 10.11 14.93 -7.72
N THR A 7 10.91 14.66 -8.74
CA THR A 7 10.49 13.86 -9.89
C THR A 7 11.46 12.72 -10.11
N ILE A 8 10.95 11.49 -10.20
CA ILE A 8 11.71 10.31 -10.56
C ILE A 8 11.02 9.64 -11.74
N GLY A 9 11.66 9.70 -12.91
CA GLY A 9 11.04 9.27 -14.16
C GLY A 9 9.80 10.12 -14.47
N ARG A 10 8.62 9.50 -14.46
CA ARG A 10 7.33 10.15 -14.70
C ARG A 10 6.53 10.43 -13.43
N HIS A 11 7.04 9.99 -12.27
CA HIS A 11 6.33 10.07 -11.01
C HIS A 11 6.76 11.30 -10.22
N THR A 12 5.78 12.02 -9.70
CA THR A 12 6.00 13.02 -8.66
C THR A 12 6.16 12.29 -7.33
N ILE A 13 7.19 12.65 -6.59
CA ILE A 13 7.48 12.08 -5.27
C ILE A 13 7.36 13.21 -4.26
N GLU A 14 6.47 13.10 -3.32
CA GLU A 14 6.40 14.00 -2.18
C GLU A 14 6.94 13.30 -0.93
N VAL A 15 7.72 14.05 -0.15
CA VAL A 15 8.38 13.48 1.04
C VAL A 15 8.08 14.32 2.27
N TRP A 16 7.56 13.67 3.29
CA TRP A 16 7.53 14.22 4.64
C TRP A 16 8.72 13.66 5.43
N VAL A 17 9.50 14.58 5.99
CA VAL A 17 10.71 14.24 6.73
C VAL A 17 10.43 14.39 8.22
N PRO A 18 10.67 13.35 9.05
CA PRO A 18 10.51 13.46 10.49
C PRO A 18 11.51 14.47 11.09
N PRO A 19 11.20 15.05 12.26
CA PRO A 19 12.09 16.03 12.91
C PRO A 19 13.51 15.52 13.17
N THR A 20 13.64 14.21 13.37
CA THR A 20 14.94 13.55 13.61
C THR A 20 15.14 12.42 12.64
N LEU A 21 16.21 12.50 11.84
CA LEU A 21 16.67 11.42 10.96
C LEU A 21 17.84 10.67 11.58
N SER A 22 17.91 9.39 11.33
CA SER A 22 19.05 8.52 11.64
C SER A 22 19.28 7.51 10.52
N PRO A 23 20.42 6.85 10.47
CA PRO A 23 20.63 5.77 9.50
C PRO A 23 19.60 4.62 9.61
N THR A 24 18.96 4.49 10.77
CA THR A 24 17.95 3.44 11.02
C THR A 24 16.51 3.94 10.96
N THR A 25 16.27 5.19 10.55
CA THR A 25 14.91 5.75 10.37
C THR A 25 14.08 4.82 9.48
N PRO A 26 12.87 4.39 9.90
CA PRO A 26 12.00 3.58 9.05
C PRO A 26 11.58 4.35 7.79
N ILE A 27 11.32 3.64 6.70
CA ILE A 27 10.82 4.25 5.46
C ILE A 27 9.45 3.67 5.12
N LEU A 28 8.48 4.55 4.91
CA LEU A 28 7.14 4.24 4.45
C LEU A 28 6.95 4.79 3.03
N VAL A 29 6.82 3.91 2.04
CA VAL A 29 6.47 4.31 0.67
C VAL A 29 4.96 4.16 0.50
N MET A 30 4.29 5.21 0.04
CA MET A 30 2.83 5.24 -0.12
C MET A 30 2.43 5.43 -1.58
N HIS A 31 1.52 4.59 -2.04
CA HIS A 31 0.85 4.74 -3.33
C HIS A 31 -0.14 5.92 -3.31
N ASP A 32 -0.63 6.32 -4.49
CA ASP A 32 -1.60 7.41 -4.65
C ASP A 32 -1.17 8.71 -3.96
N GLY A 33 0.10 9.07 -4.12
CA GLY A 33 0.78 10.14 -3.38
C GLY A 33 0.07 11.48 -3.35
N LYS A 34 -0.71 11.83 -4.39
CA LYS A 34 -1.51 13.07 -4.45
C LYS A 34 -2.52 13.20 -3.29
N ASN A 35 -2.94 12.06 -2.70
CA ASN A 35 -3.92 12.00 -1.61
C ASN A 35 -3.28 11.98 -0.22
N VAL A 36 -1.93 11.96 -0.12
CA VAL A 36 -1.26 11.69 1.16
C VAL A 36 -1.14 12.94 2.05
N PHE A 37 -0.68 14.07 1.51
CA PHE A 37 -0.29 15.22 2.32
C PHE A 37 -1.13 16.49 2.11
N ASN A 38 -1.62 16.75 0.90
CA ASN A 38 -2.22 18.03 0.56
C ASN A 38 -3.69 17.87 0.13
N PRO A 39 -4.65 18.45 0.90
CA PRO A 39 -6.06 18.40 0.53
C PRO A 39 -6.36 19.03 -0.84
N ALA A 40 -5.56 20.02 -1.27
CA ALA A 40 -5.78 20.69 -2.56
C ALA A 40 -5.43 19.82 -3.77
N THR A 41 -4.57 18.81 -3.61
CA THR A 41 -4.21 17.83 -4.65
C THR A 41 -4.98 16.54 -4.54
N SER A 42 -5.55 16.25 -3.36
CA SER A 42 -6.33 15.05 -3.12
C SER A 42 -7.59 15.01 -3.98
N THR A 43 -7.91 13.82 -4.46
CA THR A 43 -9.07 13.54 -5.33
C THR A 43 -10.40 14.01 -4.73
N VAL A 44 -10.52 13.91 -3.40
CA VAL A 44 -11.78 14.24 -2.69
C VAL A 44 -11.60 15.36 -1.65
N GLY A 45 -10.48 16.09 -1.69
CA GLY A 45 -10.21 17.18 -0.75
C GLY A 45 -9.91 16.71 0.69
N VAL A 46 -9.70 15.41 0.90
CA VAL A 46 -9.32 14.80 2.18
C VAL A 46 -8.04 14.02 1.97
N THR A 47 -7.10 14.14 2.90
CA THR A 47 -5.84 13.39 2.88
C THR A 47 -5.89 12.19 3.80
N TRP A 48 -4.88 11.33 3.65
CA TRP A 48 -4.70 10.18 4.55
C TRP A 48 -4.33 10.58 5.99
N GLY A 49 -3.93 11.82 6.23
CA GLY A 49 -3.54 12.30 7.56
C GLY A 49 -2.38 11.52 8.19
N VAL A 50 -1.53 10.92 7.35
CA VAL A 50 -0.48 9.99 7.80
C VAL A 50 0.59 10.70 8.63
N ALA A 51 1.02 11.89 8.21
CA ALA A 51 2.03 12.66 8.93
C ALA A 51 1.49 13.20 10.26
N GLU A 52 0.22 13.65 10.27
CA GLU A 52 -0.50 14.03 11.49
C GLU A 52 -0.65 12.85 12.46
N ALA A 53 -0.87 11.64 11.95
CA ALA A 53 -0.92 10.43 12.75
C ALA A 53 0.45 10.11 13.37
N VAL A 54 1.54 10.27 12.61
CA VAL A 54 2.91 10.12 13.14
C VAL A 54 3.18 11.15 14.25
N GLU A 55 2.92 12.43 14.00
CA GLU A 55 3.16 13.49 14.98
C GLU A 55 2.34 13.32 16.26
N ARG A 56 1.09 12.89 16.14
CA ARG A 56 0.16 12.79 17.27
C ARG A 56 0.27 11.49 18.06
N VAL A 57 0.60 10.38 17.40
CA VAL A 57 0.49 9.05 18.02
C VAL A 57 1.87 8.38 18.14
N ILE A 58 2.72 8.46 17.12
CA ILE A 58 4.02 7.80 17.14
C ILE A 58 5.07 8.62 17.86
N ALA A 59 5.20 9.90 17.54
CA ALA A 59 6.23 10.77 18.10
C ALA A 59 6.22 10.86 19.63
N PRO A 60 5.07 10.93 20.32
CA PRO A 60 5.05 10.99 21.79
C PRO A 60 5.48 9.69 22.47
N ALA A 61 5.22 8.52 21.83
CA ALA A 61 5.53 7.22 22.39
C ALA A 61 6.92 6.71 21.97
N HIS A 62 7.28 6.93 20.70
CA HIS A 62 8.46 6.37 20.05
C HIS A 62 9.07 7.40 19.09
N PRO A 63 9.70 8.47 19.57
CA PRO A 63 10.25 9.53 18.72
C PRO A 63 11.30 9.04 17.72
N GLU A 64 12.00 7.94 18.04
CA GLU A 64 13.00 7.29 17.18
C GLU A 64 12.40 6.43 16.06
N LEU A 65 11.09 6.13 16.14
CA LEU A 65 10.39 5.32 15.14
C LEU A 65 9.58 6.14 14.15
N GLN A 66 9.65 7.47 14.18
CA GLN A 66 9.00 8.30 13.18
C GLN A 66 9.56 7.99 11.77
N PRO A 67 8.74 7.52 10.82
CA PRO A 67 9.24 7.13 9.51
C PRO A 67 9.48 8.33 8.59
N LEU A 68 10.43 8.20 7.67
CA LEU A 68 10.42 8.98 6.43
C LEU A 68 9.23 8.51 5.59
N ILE A 69 8.32 9.41 5.20
CA ILE A 69 7.16 9.08 4.37
C ILE A 69 7.41 9.54 2.94
N VAL A 70 7.37 8.63 1.99
CA VAL A 70 7.62 8.85 0.56
C VAL A 70 6.34 8.56 -0.21
N ALA A 71 5.63 9.59 -0.61
CA ALA A 71 4.36 9.49 -1.32
C ALA A 71 4.60 9.53 -2.84
N VAL A 72 4.24 8.46 -3.55
CA VAL A 72 4.48 8.30 -4.98
C VAL A 72 3.19 8.53 -5.74
N TRP A 73 3.16 9.57 -6.57
CA TRP A 73 2.01 9.90 -7.40
C TRP A 73 1.97 9.01 -8.63
N VAL A 74 0.80 8.50 -8.95
CA VAL A 74 0.52 8.00 -10.30
C VAL A 74 0.20 9.17 -11.22
N PRO A 75 0.59 9.13 -12.50
CA PRO A 75 0.44 10.29 -13.39
C PRO A 75 -1.01 10.70 -13.66
N ASP A 76 -1.93 9.74 -13.82
CA ASP A 76 -3.35 9.95 -14.08
C ASP A 76 -4.16 8.67 -13.75
N GLU A 77 -5.51 8.74 -13.82
CA GLU A 77 -6.39 7.63 -13.44
C GLU A 77 -6.23 6.38 -14.33
N ARG A 78 -5.94 6.55 -15.62
CA ARG A 78 -5.66 5.42 -16.52
C ARG A 78 -4.36 4.74 -16.12
N ARG A 79 -3.32 5.52 -15.88
CA ARG A 79 -2.04 5.03 -15.37
C ARG A 79 -2.19 4.39 -14.01
N ARG A 80 -3.06 4.93 -13.16
CA ARG A 80 -3.30 4.38 -11.84
C ARG A 80 -3.67 2.89 -11.91
N PHE A 81 -4.62 2.52 -12.76
CA PHE A 81 -4.94 1.10 -12.93
C PHE A 81 -3.77 0.31 -13.51
N GLN A 82 -3.14 0.80 -14.58
CA GLN A 82 -2.04 0.12 -15.26
C GLN A 82 -0.87 -0.17 -14.32
N GLU A 83 -0.54 0.75 -13.42
CA GLU A 83 0.61 0.67 -12.52
C GLU A 83 0.29 -0.05 -11.21
N LEU A 84 -0.94 0.08 -10.69
CA LEU A 84 -1.30 -0.52 -9.41
C LEU A 84 -1.88 -1.94 -9.55
N ALA A 85 -2.28 -2.38 -10.74
CA ALA A 85 -2.75 -3.74 -10.95
C ALA A 85 -1.57 -4.73 -10.84
N PRO A 86 -1.73 -5.85 -10.07
CA PRO A 86 -0.76 -6.94 -10.02
C PRO A 86 -0.65 -7.63 -11.37
N GLN A 87 0.33 -7.21 -12.19
CA GLN A 87 0.46 -7.62 -13.59
C GLN A 87 0.50 -9.14 -13.78
N ALA A 88 1.33 -9.85 -13.02
CA ALA A 88 1.44 -11.30 -13.15
C ALA A 88 0.14 -12.05 -12.81
N VAL A 89 -0.71 -11.48 -11.92
CA VAL A 89 -2.04 -12.05 -11.64
C VAL A 89 -2.98 -11.81 -12.80
N MET A 90 -3.01 -10.59 -13.33
CA MET A 90 -3.85 -10.24 -14.50
C MET A 90 -3.49 -11.06 -15.74
N GLU A 91 -2.20 -11.32 -15.97
CA GLU A 91 -1.72 -12.15 -17.07
C GLU A 91 -2.09 -13.64 -16.88
N ARG A 92 -2.06 -14.12 -15.64
CA ARG A 92 -2.45 -15.51 -15.30
C ARG A 92 -3.95 -15.73 -15.39
N TYR A 93 -4.75 -14.72 -15.10
CA TYR A 93 -6.22 -14.78 -15.06
C TYR A 93 -6.83 -13.71 -15.96
N PRO A 94 -6.73 -13.83 -17.29
CA PRO A 94 -7.18 -12.79 -18.22
C PRO A 94 -8.68 -12.51 -18.16
N GLN A 95 -9.49 -13.44 -17.60
CA GLN A 95 -10.93 -13.22 -17.38
C GLN A 95 -11.24 -12.11 -16.37
N ILE A 96 -10.27 -11.65 -15.58
CA ILE A 96 -10.42 -10.48 -14.71
C ILE A 96 -10.75 -9.23 -15.54
N TRP A 97 -10.28 -9.15 -16.79
CA TRP A 97 -10.59 -8.05 -17.69
C TRP A 97 -12.08 -7.94 -18.03
N ASP A 98 -12.83 -9.04 -18.02
CA ASP A 98 -14.26 -9.05 -18.35
C ASP A 98 -15.07 -8.21 -17.34
N GLU A 99 -14.62 -8.12 -16.09
CA GLU A 99 -15.26 -7.30 -15.06
C GLU A 99 -14.86 -5.82 -15.15
N ILE A 100 -13.65 -5.54 -15.63
CA ILE A 100 -13.11 -4.18 -15.70
C ILE A 100 -13.62 -3.44 -16.94
N GLY A 101 -13.91 -4.15 -18.02
CA GLY A 101 -14.37 -3.61 -19.32
C GLY A 101 -15.85 -3.26 -19.39
N GLY A 102 -16.62 -3.37 -18.31
CA GLY A 102 -18.07 -3.12 -18.33
C GLY A 102 -18.42 -1.62 -18.47
N PRO A 103 -19.61 -1.28 -19.05
CA PRO A 103 -20.02 0.09 -19.32
C PRO A 103 -20.22 0.96 -18.07
N THR A 104 -20.23 0.36 -16.89
CA THR A 104 -20.38 1.04 -15.60
C THR A 104 -19.06 1.45 -14.95
N VAL A 105 -17.92 1.09 -15.54
CA VAL A 105 -16.59 1.38 -14.97
C VAL A 105 -15.97 2.52 -15.76
N SER A 106 -15.99 3.72 -15.19
CA SER A 106 -15.53 4.96 -15.83
C SER A 106 -14.02 5.00 -16.15
N TRP A 107 -13.28 4.01 -15.64
CA TRP A 107 -11.85 3.83 -15.85
C TRP A 107 -11.51 2.62 -16.72
N ALA A 108 -12.49 2.15 -17.52
CA ALA A 108 -12.31 1.06 -18.48
C ALA A 108 -11.11 1.31 -19.38
N ILE A 109 -10.11 0.44 -19.26
CA ILE A 109 -8.88 0.50 -20.03
C ILE A 109 -9.10 -0.34 -21.27
N ASN A 110 -9.30 0.31 -22.40
CA ASN A 110 -9.61 -0.37 -23.67
C ASN A 110 -8.40 -1.06 -24.31
N ASP A 111 -7.18 -0.82 -23.81
CA ASP A 111 -5.93 -1.33 -24.42
C ASP A 111 -5.25 -2.45 -23.65
N HIS A 112 -5.83 -2.89 -22.52
CA HIS A 112 -5.29 -3.96 -21.65
C HIS A 112 -3.79 -3.82 -21.32
N THR A 113 -3.26 -2.58 -21.37
CA THR A 113 -1.86 -2.32 -21.06
C THR A 113 -1.64 -2.40 -19.56
N LEU A 114 -0.74 -3.25 -19.13
CA LEU A 114 -0.28 -3.36 -17.75
C LEU A 114 1.14 -2.81 -17.60
N ARG A 115 1.41 -2.21 -16.46
CA ARG A 115 2.71 -1.64 -16.07
C ARG A 115 3.02 -1.89 -14.59
N GLY A 116 2.36 -2.87 -14.00
CA GLY A 116 2.55 -3.21 -12.60
C GLY A 116 3.99 -3.59 -12.31
N ASP A 117 4.61 -4.40 -13.16
CA ASP A 117 6.01 -4.80 -13.00
C ASP A 117 6.97 -3.61 -13.14
N GLU A 118 6.78 -2.74 -14.17
CA GLU A 118 7.56 -1.51 -14.34
C GLU A 118 7.45 -0.59 -13.12
N TYR A 119 6.24 -0.45 -12.58
CA TYR A 119 6.00 0.39 -11.40
C TYR A 119 6.70 -0.17 -10.16
N GLN A 120 6.58 -1.47 -9.88
CA GLN A 120 7.27 -2.10 -8.76
C GLN A 120 8.80 -1.99 -8.90
N GLU A 121 9.33 -2.14 -10.10
CA GLU A 121 10.76 -1.92 -10.37
C GLU A 121 11.17 -0.48 -10.05
N VAL A 122 10.40 0.53 -10.48
CA VAL A 122 10.67 1.94 -10.18
C VAL A 122 10.69 2.20 -8.68
N LEU A 123 9.74 1.64 -7.92
CA LEU A 123 9.71 1.80 -6.47
C LEU A 123 10.95 1.20 -5.80
N ALA A 124 11.27 -0.05 -6.15
CA ALA A 124 12.33 -0.81 -5.49
C ALA A 124 13.75 -0.37 -5.90
N THR A 125 13.94 0.02 -7.18
CA THR A 125 15.29 0.25 -7.74
C THR A 125 15.63 1.73 -7.96
N LYS A 126 14.63 2.63 -7.89
CA LYS A 126 14.84 4.07 -8.11
C LYS A 126 14.35 4.90 -6.93
N VAL A 127 13.07 4.79 -6.55
CA VAL A 127 12.48 5.63 -5.50
C VAL A 127 13.11 5.35 -4.14
N LEU A 128 13.12 4.10 -3.71
CA LEU A 128 13.67 3.75 -2.40
C LEU A 128 15.18 3.98 -2.30
N PRO A 129 16.04 3.60 -3.27
CA PRO A 129 17.45 3.95 -3.25
C PRO A 129 17.70 5.46 -3.22
N TRP A 130 16.98 6.24 -4.02
CA TRP A 130 17.06 7.71 -3.99
C TRP A 130 16.71 8.26 -2.61
N ALA A 131 15.63 7.78 -1.98
CA ALA A 131 15.26 8.23 -0.64
C ALA A 131 16.35 7.89 0.39
N ARG A 132 16.88 6.68 0.34
CA ARG A 132 17.98 6.24 1.22
C ARG A 132 19.23 7.13 1.08
N GLU A 133 19.65 7.38 -0.15
CA GLU A 133 20.82 8.21 -0.45
C GLU A 133 20.60 9.67 -0.02
N THR A 134 19.45 10.26 -0.43
CA THR A 134 19.14 11.67 -0.15
C THR A 134 19.07 11.97 1.34
N PHE A 135 18.53 11.05 2.13
CA PHE A 135 18.28 11.26 3.56
C PHE A 135 19.27 10.53 4.49
N GLY A 136 20.29 9.87 3.92
CA GLY A 136 21.32 9.17 4.69
C GLY A 136 20.81 7.96 5.47
N ILE A 137 19.78 7.27 4.96
CA ILE A 137 19.13 6.13 5.62
C ILE A 137 19.68 4.82 5.06
N THR A 138 20.16 3.96 5.96
CA THR A 138 20.63 2.59 5.66
C THR A 138 19.76 1.52 6.32
N ALA A 139 18.52 1.89 6.67
CA ALA A 139 17.57 1.01 7.33
C ALA A 139 17.41 -0.33 6.59
N SER A 140 17.31 -1.40 7.37
CA SER A 140 17.11 -2.74 6.83
C SER A 140 15.74 -2.89 6.16
N ARG A 141 15.54 -4.01 5.48
CA ARG A 141 14.27 -4.36 4.87
C ARG A 141 13.12 -4.33 5.87
N GLU A 142 13.32 -4.87 7.07
CA GLU A 142 12.30 -4.94 8.14
C GLU A 142 11.75 -3.56 8.50
N ARG A 143 12.58 -2.52 8.37
CA ARG A 143 12.23 -1.11 8.63
C ARG A 143 11.72 -0.38 7.38
N THR A 144 11.38 -1.11 6.32
CA THR A 144 10.89 -0.56 5.05
C THR A 144 9.52 -1.16 4.73
N ALA A 145 8.51 -0.30 4.63
CA ALA A 145 7.15 -0.71 4.30
C ALA A 145 6.61 0.00 3.07
N VAL A 146 5.69 -0.66 2.40
CA VAL A 146 4.88 -0.10 1.31
C VAL A 146 3.42 -0.10 1.73
N CYS A 147 2.68 0.97 1.41
CA CYS A 147 1.32 1.21 1.89
C CYS A 147 0.41 1.76 0.79
N GLY A 148 -0.83 1.32 0.78
CA GLY A 148 -1.87 1.87 -0.07
C GLY A 148 -3.25 1.34 0.26
N SER A 149 -4.27 1.90 -0.40
CA SER A 149 -5.67 1.46 -0.28
C SER A 149 -6.21 0.95 -1.61
N SER A 150 -7.22 0.10 -1.55
CA SER A 150 -7.94 -0.36 -2.74
C SER A 150 -6.96 -1.02 -3.75
N MET A 151 -6.84 -0.46 -4.95
CA MET A 151 -5.82 -0.87 -5.93
C MET A 151 -4.38 -0.65 -5.40
N GLY A 152 -4.14 0.42 -4.61
CA GLY A 152 -2.85 0.65 -3.96
C GLY A 152 -2.51 -0.41 -2.91
N ALA A 153 -3.52 -1.01 -2.27
CA ALA A 153 -3.33 -2.14 -1.37
C ALA A 153 -2.93 -3.42 -2.14
N LEU A 154 -3.55 -3.67 -3.30
CA LEU A 154 -3.10 -4.74 -4.21
C LEU A 154 -1.65 -4.53 -4.66
N ALA A 155 -1.30 -3.29 -5.02
CA ALA A 155 0.07 -2.92 -5.40
C ALA A 155 1.07 -3.12 -4.25
N SER A 156 0.65 -2.89 -2.99
CA SER A 156 1.49 -3.11 -1.80
C SER A 156 1.79 -4.60 -1.58
N LEU A 157 0.79 -5.46 -1.72
CA LEU A 157 0.99 -6.92 -1.67
C LEU A 157 1.86 -7.40 -2.84
N TYR A 158 1.63 -6.82 -4.03
CA TYR A 158 2.41 -7.15 -5.22
C TYR A 158 3.87 -6.68 -5.12
N ALA A 159 4.14 -5.53 -4.48
CA ALA A 159 5.49 -5.07 -4.17
C ALA A 159 6.24 -6.11 -3.33
N LEU A 160 5.58 -6.61 -2.27
CA LEU A 160 6.15 -7.65 -1.40
C LEU A 160 6.43 -8.95 -2.17
N ALA A 161 5.55 -9.33 -3.09
CA ALA A 161 5.72 -10.51 -3.94
C ALA A 161 6.88 -10.37 -4.93
N ARG A 162 7.02 -9.19 -5.56
CA ARG A 162 8.03 -8.95 -6.61
C ARG A 162 9.42 -8.63 -6.07
N TYR A 163 9.50 -7.96 -4.93
CA TYR A 163 10.76 -7.50 -4.32
C TYR A 163 10.82 -7.83 -2.81
N PRO A 164 10.75 -9.14 -2.44
CA PRO A 164 10.73 -9.57 -1.04
C PRO A 164 12.00 -9.19 -0.25
N GLU A 165 13.12 -9.01 -0.94
CA GLU A 165 14.36 -8.58 -0.28
C GLU A 165 14.43 -7.05 -0.07
N THR A 166 13.47 -6.30 -0.62
CA THR A 166 13.37 -4.84 -0.49
C THR A 166 12.37 -4.43 0.58
N TRP A 167 11.22 -5.09 0.61
CA TRP A 167 10.08 -4.74 1.45
C TRP A 167 9.95 -5.70 2.63
N GLY A 168 9.95 -5.18 3.86
CA GLY A 168 9.68 -5.96 5.06
C GLY A 168 8.20 -6.08 5.38
N SER A 169 7.41 -5.06 5.00
CA SER A 169 5.98 -5.04 5.29
C SER A 169 5.15 -4.47 4.14
N ALA A 170 3.94 -5.05 3.96
CA ALA A 170 2.86 -4.48 3.15
C ALA A 170 1.71 -4.03 4.06
N LEU A 171 1.32 -2.76 3.94
CA LEU A 171 0.22 -2.15 4.69
C LEU A 171 -0.94 -1.89 3.72
N ALA A 172 -1.89 -2.83 3.68
CA ALA A 172 -2.91 -2.95 2.65
C ALA A 172 -4.30 -2.63 3.22
N LEU A 173 -4.79 -1.39 2.97
CA LEU A 173 -6.06 -0.92 3.48
C LEU A 173 -7.17 -1.12 2.45
N SER A 174 -8.33 -1.62 2.87
CA SER A 174 -9.49 -1.88 2.00
C SER A 174 -9.07 -2.52 0.67
N THR A 175 -8.34 -3.63 0.74
CA THR A 175 -7.74 -4.28 -0.44
C THR A 175 -8.81 -4.75 -1.43
N HIS A 176 -8.69 -4.36 -2.70
CA HIS A 176 -9.69 -4.69 -3.72
C HIS A 176 -9.62 -6.15 -4.18
N LEU A 177 -9.75 -7.08 -3.22
CA LEU A 177 -9.73 -8.54 -3.43
C LEU A 177 -10.92 -9.09 -4.25
N PRO A 178 -12.11 -8.43 -4.28
CA PRO A 178 -13.23 -8.92 -5.11
C PRO A 178 -12.92 -9.01 -6.61
N LEU A 179 -11.93 -8.28 -7.10
CA LEU A 179 -11.59 -8.25 -8.51
C LEU A 179 -11.37 -9.66 -9.09
N GLY A 180 -12.10 -9.97 -10.16
CA GLY A 180 -12.12 -11.30 -10.77
C GLY A 180 -12.81 -12.37 -9.91
N ASP A 181 -13.86 -12.00 -9.17
CA ASP A 181 -14.53 -12.87 -8.18
C ASP A 181 -13.55 -13.54 -7.20
N GLY A 182 -12.51 -12.76 -6.78
CA GLY A 182 -11.48 -13.22 -5.85
C GLY A 182 -10.25 -13.88 -6.50
N LEU A 183 -10.19 -14.00 -7.83
CA LEU A 183 -8.99 -14.51 -8.52
C LEU A 183 -7.76 -13.62 -8.26
N MET A 184 -7.98 -12.32 -8.09
CA MET A 184 -6.92 -11.38 -7.72
C MET A 184 -6.28 -11.77 -6.38
N GLY A 185 -7.09 -12.05 -5.36
CA GLY A 185 -6.62 -12.52 -4.05
C GLY A 185 -5.88 -13.86 -4.16
N ALA A 186 -6.48 -14.85 -4.80
CA ALA A 186 -5.87 -16.17 -4.96
C ALA A 186 -4.51 -16.09 -5.67
N GLY A 187 -4.43 -15.31 -6.76
CA GLY A 187 -3.18 -15.10 -7.50
C GLY A 187 -2.10 -14.39 -6.68
N LEU A 188 -2.47 -13.36 -5.90
CA LEU A 188 -1.54 -12.69 -4.99
C LEU A 188 -1.03 -13.62 -3.89
N ALA A 189 -1.92 -14.42 -3.27
CA ALA A 189 -1.52 -15.38 -2.24
C ALA A 189 -0.49 -16.41 -2.77
N ASP A 190 -0.61 -16.81 -4.05
CA ASP A 190 0.37 -17.69 -4.71
C ASP A 190 1.73 -17.04 -4.95
N LEU A 191 1.75 -15.72 -5.16
CA LEU A 191 2.99 -14.97 -5.47
C LEU A 191 3.73 -14.46 -4.24
N LEU A 192 3.07 -14.35 -3.09
CA LEU A 192 3.71 -13.87 -1.87
C LEU A 192 4.88 -14.77 -1.45
N PRO A 193 5.95 -14.18 -0.87
CA PRO A 193 7.11 -14.94 -0.42
C PRO A 193 6.74 -15.91 0.74
N PRO A 194 7.62 -16.86 1.07
CA PRO A 194 7.43 -17.70 2.25
C PRO A 194 7.25 -16.89 3.54
N PRO A 195 6.39 -17.34 4.48
CA PRO A 195 6.11 -16.63 5.72
C PRO A 195 7.32 -16.55 6.68
N GLY A 196 7.19 -15.74 7.74
CA GLY A 196 8.14 -15.64 8.84
C GLY A 196 9.23 -14.58 8.68
N ARG A 197 9.31 -13.92 7.52
CA ARG A 197 10.28 -12.84 7.27
C ARG A 197 9.63 -11.52 6.87
N HIS A 198 8.32 -11.49 6.71
CA HIS A 198 7.53 -10.35 6.24
C HIS A 198 6.31 -10.16 7.11
N ARG A 199 5.76 -8.94 7.10
CA ARG A 199 4.54 -8.62 7.84
C ARG A 199 3.52 -7.97 6.92
N ILE A 200 2.26 -8.36 7.07
CA ILE A 200 1.15 -7.87 6.27
C ILE A 200 0.06 -7.35 7.18
N TRP A 201 -0.28 -6.07 7.05
CA TRP A 201 -1.51 -5.50 7.59
C TRP A 201 -2.58 -5.53 6.52
N MET A 202 -3.77 -5.98 6.88
CA MET A 202 -4.97 -5.88 6.05
C MET A 202 -6.14 -5.38 6.86
N ASP A 203 -6.98 -4.60 6.23
CA ASP A 203 -8.23 -4.14 6.82
C ASP A 203 -9.32 -3.91 5.78
N TYR A 204 -10.54 -3.75 6.24
CA TYR A 204 -11.70 -3.40 5.41
C TYR A 204 -12.82 -2.82 6.27
N GLY A 205 -13.65 -1.99 5.65
CA GLY A 205 -14.92 -1.52 6.23
C GLY A 205 -16.08 -2.44 5.89
N ASP A 206 -17.31 -1.95 6.10
CA ASP A 206 -18.54 -2.66 5.75
C ASP A 206 -19.57 -1.76 5.06
N GLN A 207 -19.14 -0.57 4.63
CA GLN A 207 -19.98 0.39 3.92
C GLN A 207 -19.47 0.64 2.51
N THR A 208 -20.35 1.09 1.62
CA THR A 208 -20.06 1.39 0.21
C THR A 208 -19.39 0.20 -0.51
N LEU A 209 -18.25 0.40 -1.18
CA LEU A 209 -17.54 -0.68 -1.87
C LEU A 209 -17.05 -1.78 -0.91
N ASP A 210 -16.63 -1.41 0.30
CA ASP A 210 -16.14 -2.34 1.31
C ASP A 210 -17.24 -3.30 1.83
N ALA A 211 -18.53 -3.01 1.63
CA ALA A 211 -19.63 -3.89 2.03
C ALA A 211 -19.54 -5.30 1.41
N ALA A 212 -18.86 -5.43 0.27
CA ALA A 212 -18.66 -6.72 -0.40
C ALA A 212 -17.35 -7.43 0.00
N TYR A 213 -16.47 -6.82 0.81
CA TYR A 213 -15.08 -7.29 0.96
C TYR A 213 -14.93 -8.50 1.90
N ALA A 214 -15.76 -8.61 2.93
CA ALA A 214 -15.59 -9.61 3.98
C ALA A 214 -15.41 -11.07 3.45
N PRO A 215 -16.24 -11.60 2.51
CA PRO A 215 -16.05 -12.97 2.03
C PRO A 215 -14.75 -13.16 1.22
N TYR A 216 -14.30 -12.15 0.50
CA TYR A 216 -13.05 -12.20 -0.27
C TYR A 216 -11.84 -12.10 0.64
N GLN A 217 -11.90 -11.26 1.67
CA GLN A 217 -10.87 -11.20 2.69
C GLN A 217 -10.75 -12.53 3.44
N ALA A 218 -11.87 -13.15 3.83
CA ALA A 218 -11.85 -14.44 4.51
C ALA A 218 -11.22 -15.56 3.63
N ARG A 219 -11.47 -15.56 2.31
CA ARG A 219 -10.82 -16.48 1.37
C ARG A 219 -9.31 -16.24 1.31
N PHE A 220 -8.90 -14.98 1.17
CA PHE A 220 -7.49 -14.62 1.13
C PHE A 220 -6.77 -14.99 2.43
N ASP A 221 -7.38 -14.73 3.58
CA ASP A 221 -6.83 -15.10 4.89
C ASP A 221 -6.67 -16.63 5.02
N ALA A 222 -7.64 -17.41 4.53
CA ALA A 222 -7.54 -18.87 4.49
C ALA A 222 -6.41 -19.35 3.57
N ASP A 223 -6.23 -18.72 2.42
CA ASP A 223 -5.14 -19.00 1.48
C ASP A 223 -3.77 -18.71 2.10
N LEU A 224 -3.63 -17.60 2.82
CA LEU A 224 -2.40 -17.27 3.55
C LEU A 224 -2.13 -18.28 4.69
N ALA A 225 -3.16 -18.62 5.47
CA ALA A 225 -3.03 -19.61 6.55
C ALA A 225 -2.60 -20.98 6.01
N ALA A 226 -3.19 -21.43 4.88
CA ALA A 226 -2.81 -22.68 4.23
C ALA A 226 -1.34 -22.69 3.75
N ARG A 227 -0.76 -21.53 3.47
CA ARG A 227 0.65 -21.35 3.09
C ARG A 227 1.57 -21.15 4.30
N GLY A 228 1.04 -21.22 5.51
CA GLY A 228 1.80 -21.16 6.76
C GLY A 228 2.02 -19.76 7.33
N TRP A 229 1.35 -18.72 6.78
CA TRP A 229 1.36 -17.39 7.40
C TRP A 229 0.65 -17.41 8.75
N LYS A 230 1.23 -16.76 9.74
CA LYS A 230 0.74 -16.78 11.12
C LYS A 230 0.00 -15.49 11.44
N PHE A 231 -1.32 -15.61 11.60
CA PHE A 231 -2.16 -14.49 12.03
C PHE A 231 -1.83 -14.07 13.47
N GLY A 232 -1.83 -12.76 13.69
CA GLY A 232 -1.36 -12.15 14.95
C GLY A 232 0.15 -11.90 15.01
N THR A 233 0.96 -12.57 14.18
CA THR A 233 2.41 -12.38 14.10
C THR A 233 2.83 -11.79 12.75
N ASP A 234 2.63 -12.57 11.68
CA ASP A 234 3.04 -12.19 10.33
C ASP A 234 1.93 -11.37 9.63
N VAL A 235 0.68 -11.74 9.89
CA VAL A 235 -0.51 -11.11 9.29
C VAL A 235 -1.45 -10.60 10.37
N LEU A 236 -1.98 -9.41 10.17
CA LEU A 236 -3.13 -8.92 10.93
C LEU A 236 -4.21 -8.47 9.95
N THR A 237 -5.39 -9.08 10.06
CA THR A 237 -6.61 -8.64 9.35
C THR A 237 -7.58 -8.06 10.37
N THR A 238 -8.06 -6.83 10.12
CA THR A 238 -8.96 -6.13 11.05
C THR A 238 -10.16 -5.56 10.32
N PRO A 239 -11.40 -5.98 10.63
CA PRO A 239 -12.60 -5.31 10.15
C PRO A 239 -12.84 -3.99 10.92
N PHE A 240 -13.36 -2.99 10.20
CA PHE A 240 -13.77 -1.68 10.75
C PHE A 240 -15.25 -1.41 10.47
N PRO A 241 -16.17 -1.92 11.32
CA PRO A 241 -17.61 -1.70 11.15
C PRO A 241 -17.97 -0.21 11.08
N GLY A 242 -18.86 0.16 10.16
CA GLY A 242 -19.29 1.54 9.92
C GLY A 242 -18.34 2.36 9.04
N HIS A 243 -17.17 1.83 8.65
CA HIS A 243 -16.24 2.51 7.75
C HIS A 243 -16.58 2.22 6.29
N ASP A 244 -16.48 3.27 5.47
CA ASP A 244 -16.67 3.21 4.02
C ASP A 244 -15.34 3.10 3.26
N HIS A 245 -15.42 2.99 1.94
CA HIS A 245 -14.26 2.96 1.03
C HIS A 245 -13.84 4.40 0.69
N SER A 246 -13.18 5.09 1.63
CA SER A 246 -12.80 6.48 1.42
C SER A 246 -11.54 6.90 2.17
N GLU A 247 -10.92 7.99 1.68
CA GLU A 247 -9.76 8.63 2.34
C GLU A 247 -10.09 9.04 3.78
N ARG A 248 -11.34 9.40 4.07
CA ARG A 248 -11.78 9.75 5.43
C ARG A 248 -11.72 8.53 6.35
N ALA A 249 -12.21 7.39 5.90
CA ALA A 249 -12.18 6.15 6.66
C ALA A 249 -10.74 5.65 6.86
N TRP A 250 -9.89 5.73 5.83
CA TRP A 250 -8.48 5.35 5.93
C TRP A 250 -7.72 6.30 6.85
N SER A 251 -7.93 7.61 6.76
CA SER A 251 -7.36 8.61 7.68
C SER A 251 -7.74 8.36 9.14
N ALA A 252 -8.97 7.94 9.40
CA ALA A 252 -9.43 7.66 10.76
C ALA A 252 -8.67 6.50 11.42
N ARG A 253 -8.14 5.53 10.64
CA ARG A 253 -7.50 4.31 11.15
C ARG A 253 -6.02 4.18 10.84
N ILE A 254 -5.42 5.04 10.01
CA ILE A 254 -4.00 4.94 9.62
C ILE A 254 -3.04 4.90 10.82
N HIS A 255 -3.38 5.54 11.92
CA HIS A 255 -2.58 5.52 13.15
C HIS A 255 -2.44 4.10 13.73
N LEU A 256 -3.47 3.25 13.64
CA LEU A 256 -3.42 1.86 14.10
C LEU A 256 -2.49 1.02 13.21
N VAL A 257 -2.53 1.25 11.90
CA VAL A 257 -1.66 0.63 10.90
C VAL A 257 -0.19 0.95 11.19
N LEU A 258 0.10 2.23 11.43
CA LEU A 258 1.45 2.71 11.77
C LEU A 258 1.94 2.11 13.09
N GLN A 259 1.10 2.13 14.14
CA GLN A 259 1.45 1.53 15.44
C GLN A 259 1.77 0.04 15.30
N TRP A 260 0.94 -0.73 14.59
CA TRP A 260 1.19 -2.15 14.39
C TRP A 260 2.50 -2.42 13.64
N TRP A 261 2.77 -1.67 12.59
CA TRP A 261 4.00 -1.81 11.83
C TRP A 261 5.22 -1.47 12.68
N LEU A 262 5.23 -0.27 13.28
CA LEU A 262 6.39 0.27 14.00
C LEU A 262 6.68 -0.49 15.32
N ASN A 263 5.65 -0.93 16.05
CA ASN A 263 5.83 -1.76 17.23
C ASN A 263 6.48 -3.12 16.93
N GLY A 264 6.42 -3.58 15.68
CA GLY A 264 7.11 -4.79 15.25
C GLY A 264 8.58 -4.60 14.89
N LEU A 265 9.13 -3.40 15.07
CA LEU A 265 10.52 -3.05 14.75
C LEU A 265 11.43 -3.02 15.99
N GLY A 266 10.84 -3.16 17.16
CA GLY A 266 11.52 -3.16 18.47
C GLY A 266 12.17 -4.47 18.83
#